data_165269f280cc5d16c493d4c34c05d83c
#
_entry.id   165269f280cc5d16c493d4c34c05d83c
#
_cell.length_a   1.000
_cell.length_b   1.000
_cell.length_c   1.000
_cell.angle_alpha   90.00
_cell.angle_beta   90.00
_cell.angle_gamma   90.00
#
_symmetry.space_group_name_H-M   'P 1'
#
loop_
_entity.id
_entity.type
_entity.pdbx_description
1 polymer ?
#
loop_
_entity_poly.entity_id
_entity_poly.type
_entity_poly.pdbx_seq_one_letter_code
_entity_poly.pdbx_strand_id
1 'polypeptide(L)'
;KEYGGFYTQDQIRDVINYAAERHITIIPEIDMPGHTRSMIAAYPHLSCFGEKTELCQFGGIFEKILCPGKDETFEFIEKLLTEVCALFPDDRFHIGGDEAPKTEWKKCPHCKARMEALGLTDYEDLQGYFTKRVVAILKKHGKRAVCWNDVLESKDVDTGNIIQYWTAQHEAPVPAFIERGGKVIFSNMSALYFDYPHGINSLNKVYHYQPVVMGKSYADSPNMLGYEAALWSEQVETPEHLEELLFPRLYAVSEIAWNEAGDYADFEHRAEKKIEIAAKQGVNCMTKDGWNPEGEARVQSAATFIAHMMNPGGIGTPHTDAEREMVRPVIEKFAQIWFRPQDVPEMMKNDDLVGAALNFMKMFPPENDETKGK
;
A
#
# COMPACT_ATOMS: atom_id res chain seq x y z
N LYS A 1 23.64 -1.23 14.67
CA LYS A 1 23.62 0.24 14.70
C LYS A 1 22.21 0.67 15.03
N GLU A 2 22.00 1.39 16.12
CA GLU A 2 20.69 1.98 16.41
C GLU A 2 20.33 2.98 15.29
N TYR A 3 19.14 2.84 14.73
CA TYR A 3 18.56 3.74 13.74
C TYR A 3 17.16 4.13 14.20
N GLY A 4 16.86 5.41 14.13
CA GLY A 4 15.55 5.92 14.50
C GLY A 4 15.50 7.43 14.37
N GLY A 5 14.29 7.97 14.31
CA GLY A 5 14.05 9.39 14.24
C GLY A 5 12.57 9.72 14.11
N PHE A 6 12.27 10.99 14.16
CA PHE A 6 10.93 11.53 13.87
C PHE A 6 11.08 12.97 13.39
N TYR A 7 10.11 13.44 12.65
CA TYR A 7 10.03 14.85 12.27
C TYR A 7 9.46 15.68 13.40
N THR A 8 10.14 16.79 13.74
CA THR A 8 9.55 17.80 14.63
C THR A 8 8.40 18.51 13.92
N GLN A 9 7.49 19.10 14.67
CA GLN A 9 6.40 19.90 14.09
C GLN A 9 6.92 21.06 13.23
N ASP A 10 8.06 21.65 13.59
CA ASP A 10 8.67 22.74 12.80
C ASP A 10 9.20 22.23 11.46
N GLN A 11 9.87 21.05 11.46
CA GLN A 11 10.28 20.41 10.20
C GLN A 11 9.09 20.08 9.30
N ILE A 12 7.96 19.61 9.87
CA ILE A 12 6.73 19.38 9.12
C ILE A 12 6.22 20.70 8.52
N ARG A 13 6.18 21.78 9.29
CA ARG A 13 5.78 23.11 8.78
C ARG A 13 6.69 23.59 7.65
N ASP A 14 7.99 23.39 7.77
CA ASP A 14 8.96 23.74 6.73
C ASP A 14 8.70 22.95 5.43
N VAL A 15 8.42 21.65 5.52
CA VAL A 15 8.05 20.81 4.36
C VAL A 15 6.75 21.30 3.73
N ILE A 16 5.73 21.60 4.54
CA ILE A 16 4.43 22.10 4.05
C ILE A 16 4.63 23.45 3.31
N ASN A 17 5.40 24.37 3.88
CA ASN A 17 5.68 25.67 3.26
C ASN A 17 6.47 25.52 1.96
N TYR A 18 7.50 24.68 1.95
CA TYR A 18 8.29 24.38 0.76
C TYR A 18 7.44 23.80 -0.38
N ALA A 19 6.51 22.89 -0.03
CA ALA A 19 5.57 22.31 -0.98
C ALA A 19 4.58 23.36 -1.51
N ALA A 20 4.01 24.19 -0.63
CA ALA A 20 3.05 25.24 -0.98
C ALA A 20 3.63 26.27 -1.97
N GLU A 21 4.90 26.68 -1.82
CA GLU A 21 5.61 27.53 -2.77
C GLU A 21 5.70 26.93 -4.19
N ARG A 22 5.51 25.61 -4.30
CA ARG A 22 5.52 24.83 -5.55
C ARG A 22 4.15 24.38 -5.99
N HIS A 23 3.11 24.90 -5.36
CA HIS A 23 1.71 24.52 -5.59
C HIS A 23 1.44 23.02 -5.32
N ILE A 24 2.18 22.43 -4.39
CA ILE A 24 2.00 21.06 -3.93
C ILE A 24 1.33 21.08 -2.56
N THR A 25 0.26 20.31 -2.42
CA THR A 25 -0.45 20.13 -1.15
C THR A 25 0.05 18.87 -0.46
N ILE A 26 0.41 18.99 0.83
CA ILE A 26 0.75 17.83 1.65
C ILE A 26 -0.51 17.39 2.39
N ILE A 27 -0.90 16.13 2.18
CA ILE A 27 -2.01 15.47 2.86
C ILE A 27 -1.39 14.45 3.83
N PRO A 28 -1.68 14.55 5.14
CA PRO A 28 -1.16 13.57 6.10
C PRO A 28 -1.93 12.26 6.02
N GLU A 29 -1.23 11.15 6.28
CA GLU A 29 -1.85 9.86 6.54
C GLU A 29 -1.45 9.34 7.91
N ILE A 30 -2.44 8.88 8.67
CA ILE A 30 -2.27 8.05 9.86
C ILE A 30 -3.20 6.87 9.69
N ASP A 31 -2.61 5.75 9.30
CA ASP A 31 -3.36 4.54 9.03
C ASP A 31 -3.96 3.93 10.30
N MET A 32 -5.22 3.52 10.20
CA MET A 32 -5.99 2.89 11.28
C MET A 32 -7.26 2.20 10.75
N PRO A 33 -7.73 1.09 11.32
CA PRO A 33 -7.26 0.45 12.55
C PRO A 33 -6.10 -0.53 12.35
N GLY A 34 -5.82 -0.94 11.09
CA GLY A 34 -4.66 -1.72 10.67
C GLY A 34 -3.37 -0.91 10.76
N HIS A 35 -2.23 -1.54 10.46
CA HIS A 35 -0.90 -0.92 10.39
C HIS A 35 -0.47 -0.07 11.61
N THR A 36 -1.10 -0.30 12.77
CA THR A 36 -0.92 0.46 14.01
C THR A 36 0.03 -0.19 15.02
N ARG A 37 0.89 -1.14 14.58
CA ARG A 37 1.74 -1.89 15.49
C ARG A 37 2.71 -1.01 16.29
N SER A 38 3.27 0.03 15.69
CA SER A 38 4.11 1.02 16.40
C SER A 38 3.33 1.77 17.47
N MET A 39 2.11 2.17 17.17
CA MET A 39 1.20 2.82 18.10
C MET A 39 0.85 1.90 19.28
N ILE A 40 0.53 0.64 19.01
CA ILE A 40 0.20 -0.36 20.03
C ILE A 40 1.44 -0.73 20.86
N ALA A 41 2.64 -0.76 20.29
CA ALA A 41 3.87 -0.97 21.04
C ALA A 41 4.10 0.13 22.07
N ALA A 42 3.80 1.39 21.71
CA ALA A 42 3.88 2.53 22.63
C ALA A 42 2.70 2.60 23.63
N TYR A 43 1.49 2.21 23.20
CA TYR A 43 0.24 2.30 23.95
C TYR A 43 -0.53 0.96 23.87
N PRO A 44 -0.09 -0.10 24.60
CA PRO A 44 -0.67 -1.44 24.46
C PRO A 44 -2.16 -1.52 24.79
N HIS A 45 -2.68 -0.65 25.66
CA HIS A 45 -4.09 -0.61 26.06
C HIS A 45 -5.05 -0.32 24.89
N LEU A 46 -4.57 0.24 23.77
CA LEU A 46 -5.37 0.51 22.58
C LEU A 46 -5.72 -0.75 21.77
N SER A 47 -4.99 -1.86 21.97
CA SER A 47 -5.32 -3.16 21.39
C SER A 47 -6.43 -3.88 22.17
N CYS A 48 -6.98 -4.94 21.58
CA CYS A 48 -8.07 -5.72 22.17
C CYS A 48 -7.74 -6.23 23.59
N PHE A 49 -6.55 -6.74 23.80
CA PHE A 49 -6.16 -7.42 25.03
C PHE A 49 -5.16 -6.64 25.89
N GLY A 50 -4.65 -5.51 25.40
CA GLY A 50 -3.74 -4.65 26.14
C GLY A 50 -2.35 -5.25 26.42
N GLU A 51 -2.00 -6.31 25.69
CA GLU A 51 -0.73 -7.01 25.89
C GLU A 51 0.44 -6.22 25.33
N LYS A 52 1.59 -6.27 26.03
CA LYS A 52 2.83 -5.72 25.52
C LYS A 52 3.14 -6.25 24.11
N THR A 53 3.49 -5.34 23.24
CA THR A 53 3.81 -5.65 21.84
C THR A 53 5.18 -5.06 21.51
N GLU A 54 6.06 -5.87 20.95
CA GLU A 54 7.35 -5.40 20.49
C GLU A 54 7.21 -4.69 19.12
N LEU A 55 8.09 -3.72 18.88
CA LEU A 55 8.23 -3.09 17.57
C LEU A 55 8.59 -4.13 16.53
N CYS A 56 7.96 -4.04 15.38
CA CYS A 56 8.32 -4.87 14.23
C CYS A 56 9.43 -4.22 13.42
N GLN A 57 10.38 -5.02 12.94
CA GLN A 57 11.51 -4.58 12.12
C GLN A 57 11.32 -4.97 10.64
N PHE A 58 10.15 -5.47 10.27
CA PHE A 58 9.81 -5.86 8.90
C PHE A 58 8.35 -5.50 8.61
N GLY A 59 8.05 -5.31 7.32
CA GLY A 59 6.70 -5.02 6.84
C GLY A 59 5.74 -6.20 6.99
N GLY A 60 4.45 -5.95 6.83
CA GLY A 60 3.42 -6.99 6.80
C GLY A 60 2.13 -6.60 7.49
N ILE A 61 1.16 -7.50 7.39
CA ILE A 61 -0.16 -7.38 7.99
C ILE A 61 -0.14 -8.08 9.37
N PHE A 62 -0.46 -7.35 10.43
CA PHE A 62 -0.40 -7.85 11.80
C PHE A 62 -1.79 -7.94 12.40
N GLU A 63 -2.06 -9.04 13.13
CA GLU A 63 -3.37 -9.27 13.77
C GLU A 63 -3.70 -8.30 14.91
N LYS A 64 -2.66 -7.76 15.61
CA LYS A 64 -2.84 -6.76 16.66
C LYS A 64 -3.06 -5.40 16.03
N ILE A 65 -4.30 -4.95 16.08
CA ILE A 65 -4.78 -3.67 15.56
C ILE A 65 -5.58 -2.93 16.62
N LEU A 66 -5.96 -1.67 16.36
CA LEU A 66 -6.75 -0.87 17.32
C LEU A 66 -8.09 -1.52 17.62
N CYS A 67 -8.53 -1.43 18.88
CA CYS A 67 -9.77 -2.02 19.34
C CYS A 67 -10.97 -1.08 19.18
N PRO A 68 -11.95 -1.35 18.31
CA PRO A 68 -13.16 -0.53 18.14
C PRO A 68 -14.16 -0.68 19.28
N GLY A 69 -13.99 -1.70 20.14
CA GLY A 69 -14.86 -1.92 21.29
C GLY A 69 -14.60 -0.98 22.47
N LYS A 70 -13.43 -0.34 22.53
CA LYS A 70 -13.01 0.51 23.64
C LYS A 70 -13.18 1.99 23.29
N ASP A 71 -13.83 2.77 24.16
CA ASP A 71 -13.97 4.21 23.93
C ASP A 71 -12.65 4.97 24.14
N GLU A 72 -11.77 4.48 25.01
CA GLU A 72 -10.42 5.02 25.21
C GLU A 72 -9.56 5.02 23.92
N THR A 73 -9.81 4.08 22.99
CA THR A 73 -9.18 4.09 21.66
C THR A 73 -9.55 5.37 20.89
N PHE A 74 -10.82 5.74 20.89
CA PHE A 74 -11.28 6.95 20.21
C PHE A 74 -10.88 8.25 20.93
N GLU A 75 -10.78 8.23 22.25
CA GLU A 75 -10.25 9.37 23.02
C GLU A 75 -8.78 9.62 22.67
N PHE A 76 -7.99 8.57 22.52
CA PHE A 76 -6.61 8.67 22.06
C PHE A 76 -6.53 9.21 20.63
N ILE A 77 -7.31 8.64 19.70
CA ILE A 77 -7.36 9.08 18.31
C ILE A 77 -7.78 10.55 18.22
N GLU A 78 -8.74 11.00 19.01
CA GLU A 78 -9.18 12.41 19.01
C GLU A 78 -8.05 13.36 19.44
N LYS A 79 -7.28 13.01 20.47
CA LYS A 79 -6.11 13.80 20.89
C LYS A 79 -5.05 13.84 19.79
N LEU A 80 -4.73 12.69 19.20
CA LEU A 80 -3.76 12.58 18.12
C LEU A 80 -4.19 13.42 16.90
N LEU A 81 -5.41 13.25 16.42
CA LEU A 81 -5.91 13.95 15.25
C LEU A 81 -6.07 15.45 15.50
N THR A 82 -6.38 15.87 16.73
CA THR A 82 -6.42 17.30 17.10
C THR A 82 -5.07 17.97 16.87
N GLU A 83 -3.98 17.31 17.28
CA GLU A 83 -2.62 17.84 17.11
C GLU A 83 -2.22 17.83 15.63
N VAL A 84 -2.41 16.72 14.92
CA VAL A 84 -1.98 16.59 13.52
C VAL A 84 -2.81 17.46 12.58
N CYS A 85 -4.12 17.54 12.76
CA CYS A 85 -4.98 18.40 11.94
C CYS A 85 -4.61 19.90 12.03
N ALA A 86 -4.06 20.33 13.15
CA ALA A 86 -3.60 21.71 13.31
C ALA A 86 -2.32 22.04 12.53
N LEU A 87 -1.54 21.03 12.14
CA LEU A 87 -0.31 21.21 11.35
C LEU A 87 -0.58 21.32 9.84
N PHE A 88 -1.55 20.57 9.33
CA PHE A 88 -1.80 20.45 7.89
C PHE A 88 -2.99 21.32 7.48
N PRO A 89 -2.79 22.29 6.55
CA PRO A 89 -3.84 23.26 6.18
C PRO A 89 -4.94 22.70 5.29
N ASP A 90 -4.66 21.63 4.51
CA ASP A 90 -5.62 21.03 3.58
C ASP A 90 -6.83 20.43 4.32
N ASP A 91 -7.97 20.38 3.64
CA ASP A 91 -9.20 19.80 4.21
C ASP A 91 -9.22 18.25 4.16
N ARG A 92 -8.27 17.62 3.49
CA ARG A 92 -8.16 16.16 3.37
C ARG A 92 -7.20 15.61 4.42
N PHE A 93 -7.56 14.43 4.91
CA PHE A 93 -6.75 13.66 5.85
C PHE A 93 -6.94 12.17 5.55
N HIS A 94 -5.87 11.47 5.24
CA HIS A 94 -5.94 10.03 4.97
C HIS A 94 -5.88 9.24 6.29
N ILE A 95 -6.80 8.30 6.46
CA ILE A 95 -6.94 7.49 7.68
C ILE A 95 -6.68 5.99 7.46
N GLY A 96 -6.17 5.64 6.28
CA GLY A 96 -5.92 4.24 5.92
C GLY A 96 -7.19 3.42 5.77
N GLY A 97 -7.30 2.36 6.54
CA GLY A 97 -8.48 1.49 6.61
C GLY A 97 -8.32 0.17 5.88
N ASP A 98 -7.15 -0.04 5.27
CA ASP A 98 -6.78 -1.25 4.56
C ASP A 98 -6.29 -2.35 5.50
N GLU A 99 -6.32 -3.57 4.97
CA GLU A 99 -5.66 -4.74 5.54
C GLU A 99 -5.86 -4.93 7.05
N ALA A 100 -7.07 -4.65 7.56
CA ALA A 100 -7.40 -4.75 8.98
C ALA A 100 -7.88 -6.16 9.36
N PRO A 101 -7.05 -7.05 9.94
CA PRO A 101 -7.49 -8.39 10.32
C PRO A 101 -8.49 -8.36 11.47
N LYS A 102 -9.58 -9.13 11.37
CA LYS A 102 -10.63 -9.19 12.40
C LYS A 102 -10.40 -10.31 13.43
N THR A 103 -9.26 -10.99 13.38
CA THR A 103 -8.97 -12.20 14.22
C THR A 103 -9.07 -11.90 15.72
N GLU A 104 -8.44 -10.81 16.19
CA GLU A 104 -8.52 -10.42 17.60
C GLU A 104 -9.89 -9.83 17.95
N TRP A 105 -10.52 -9.07 17.07
CA TRP A 105 -11.87 -8.51 17.31
C TRP A 105 -12.90 -9.63 17.56
N LYS A 106 -12.83 -10.73 16.81
CA LYS A 106 -13.70 -11.91 16.97
C LYS A 106 -13.59 -12.57 18.34
N LYS A 107 -12.45 -12.44 19.01
CA LYS A 107 -12.19 -13.00 20.34
C LYS A 107 -12.45 -11.96 21.46
N CYS A 108 -12.36 -10.66 21.15
CA CYS A 108 -12.39 -9.56 22.10
C CYS A 108 -13.79 -9.37 22.73
N PRO A 109 -13.92 -9.37 24.07
CA PRO A 109 -15.20 -9.13 24.72
C PRO A 109 -15.71 -7.71 24.50
N HIS A 110 -14.84 -6.68 24.42
CA HIS A 110 -15.22 -5.31 24.16
C HIS A 110 -15.80 -5.15 22.73
N CYS A 111 -15.19 -5.77 21.73
CA CYS A 111 -15.70 -5.74 20.36
C CYS A 111 -17.07 -6.43 20.25
N LYS A 112 -17.22 -7.61 20.90
CA LYS A 112 -18.51 -8.32 20.94
C LYS A 112 -19.60 -7.50 21.59
N ALA A 113 -19.33 -6.91 22.74
CA ALA A 113 -20.28 -6.05 23.44
C ALA A 113 -20.65 -4.82 22.60
N ARG A 114 -19.70 -4.23 21.88
CA ARG A 114 -19.94 -3.10 20.96
C ARG A 114 -20.83 -3.52 19.79
N MET A 115 -20.56 -4.68 19.19
CA MET A 115 -21.40 -5.22 18.12
C MET A 115 -22.83 -5.47 18.60
N GLU A 116 -23.00 -6.09 19.76
CA GLU A 116 -24.32 -6.33 20.35
C GLU A 116 -25.08 -5.02 20.60
N ALA A 117 -24.42 -4.04 21.22
CA ALA A 117 -25.01 -2.73 21.51
C ALA A 117 -25.43 -1.96 20.25
N LEU A 118 -24.77 -2.20 19.11
CA LEU A 118 -25.07 -1.56 17.82
C LEU A 118 -25.92 -2.43 16.88
N GLY A 119 -26.25 -3.67 17.27
CA GLY A 119 -26.99 -4.61 16.43
C GLY A 119 -26.21 -5.07 15.20
N LEU A 120 -24.87 -5.05 15.25
CA LEU A 120 -24.01 -5.48 14.14
C LEU A 120 -23.80 -6.99 14.16
N THR A 121 -23.81 -7.59 12.98
CA THR A 121 -23.60 -9.04 12.79
C THR A 121 -22.33 -9.36 12.00
N ASP A 122 -21.74 -8.36 11.35
CA ASP A 122 -20.52 -8.49 10.56
C ASP A 122 -19.38 -7.62 11.14
N TYR A 123 -18.18 -8.16 11.17
CA TYR A 123 -17.00 -7.42 11.64
C TYR A 123 -16.52 -6.37 10.63
N GLU A 124 -16.92 -6.46 9.35
CA GLU A 124 -16.71 -5.37 8.40
C GLU A 124 -17.57 -4.15 8.77
N ASP A 125 -18.79 -4.37 9.24
CA ASP A 125 -19.64 -3.28 9.75
C ASP A 125 -19.10 -2.70 11.08
N LEU A 126 -18.37 -3.49 11.88
CA LEU A 126 -17.64 -2.97 13.04
C LEU A 126 -16.46 -2.08 12.63
N GLN A 127 -15.76 -2.41 11.54
CA GLN A 127 -14.77 -1.49 10.93
C GLN A 127 -15.46 -0.23 10.40
N GLY A 128 -16.62 -0.36 9.77
CA GLY A 128 -17.44 0.77 9.36
C GLY A 128 -17.82 1.71 10.51
N TYR A 129 -18.18 1.14 11.67
CA TYR A 129 -18.39 1.92 12.89
C TYR A 129 -17.10 2.64 13.32
N PHE A 130 -15.95 1.95 13.30
CA PHE A 130 -14.66 2.58 13.62
C PHE A 130 -14.39 3.76 12.69
N THR A 131 -14.49 3.55 11.38
CA THR A 131 -14.30 4.60 10.36
C THR A 131 -15.24 5.79 10.59
N LYS A 132 -16.53 5.55 10.84
CA LYS A 132 -17.51 6.62 11.15
C LYS A 132 -17.12 7.44 12.38
N ARG A 133 -16.59 6.81 13.43
CA ARG A 133 -16.11 7.50 14.64
C ARG A 133 -14.92 8.41 14.33
N VAL A 134 -13.94 7.91 13.57
CA VAL A 134 -12.77 8.68 13.15
C VAL A 134 -13.17 9.84 12.22
N VAL A 135 -14.03 9.60 11.24
CA VAL A 135 -14.57 10.64 10.35
C VAL A 135 -15.30 11.73 11.15
N ALA A 136 -16.06 11.35 12.18
CA ALA A 136 -16.73 12.33 13.05
C ALA A 136 -15.73 13.21 13.82
N ILE A 137 -14.59 12.66 14.24
CA ILE A 137 -13.49 13.43 14.85
C ILE A 137 -12.89 14.40 13.82
N LEU A 138 -12.56 13.94 12.62
CA LEU A 138 -12.02 14.78 11.54
C LEU A 138 -12.96 15.94 11.19
N LYS A 139 -14.26 15.68 11.10
CA LYS A 139 -15.28 16.71 10.84
C LYS A 139 -15.28 17.84 11.88
N LYS A 140 -14.95 17.57 13.15
CA LYS A 140 -14.80 18.63 14.20
C LYS A 140 -13.65 19.60 13.85
N HIS A 141 -12.64 19.12 13.11
CA HIS A 141 -11.49 19.90 12.68
C HIS A 141 -11.63 20.43 11.24
N GLY A 142 -12.83 20.35 10.64
CA GLY A 142 -13.08 20.79 9.25
C GLY A 142 -12.39 19.91 8.20
N LYS A 143 -12.02 18.67 8.55
CA LYS A 143 -11.34 17.74 7.65
C LYS A 143 -12.30 16.71 7.07
N ARG A 144 -11.98 16.24 5.87
CA ARG A 144 -12.64 15.16 5.14
C ARG A 144 -11.69 13.97 5.06
N ALA A 145 -12.20 12.78 5.34
CA ALA A 145 -11.39 11.57 5.29
C ALA A 145 -11.11 11.13 3.86
N VAL A 146 -9.87 10.66 3.63
CA VAL A 146 -9.48 9.80 2.52
C VAL A 146 -9.23 8.41 3.09
N CYS A 147 -9.69 7.35 2.44
CA CYS A 147 -9.56 5.96 2.90
C CYS A 147 -9.22 5.04 1.74
N TRP A 148 -8.51 3.96 2.02
CA TRP A 148 -8.33 2.86 1.08
C TRP A 148 -9.68 2.16 0.80
N ASN A 149 -9.82 1.54 -0.38
CA ASN A 149 -11.11 0.97 -0.80
C ASN A 149 -11.61 -0.22 0.03
N ASP A 150 -10.79 -0.81 0.88
CA ASP A 150 -11.16 -1.85 1.85
C ASP A 150 -12.31 -1.44 2.77
N VAL A 151 -12.37 -0.15 3.15
CA VAL A 151 -13.45 0.34 4.03
C VAL A 151 -14.84 0.19 3.40
N LEU A 152 -14.92 0.03 2.08
CA LEU A 152 -16.19 -0.16 1.36
C LEU A 152 -16.83 -1.54 1.56
N GLU A 153 -16.11 -2.51 2.15
CA GLU A 153 -16.71 -3.78 2.59
C GLU A 153 -17.81 -3.56 3.66
N SER A 154 -17.72 -2.47 4.40
CA SER A 154 -18.82 -2.00 5.26
C SER A 154 -19.94 -1.37 4.45
N LYS A 155 -21.20 -1.71 4.79
CA LYS A 155 -22.38 -1.32 4.01
C LYS A 155 -22.68 0.17 3.96
N ASP A 156 -22.23 0.94 4.94
CA ASP A 156 -22.69 2.32 5.18
C ASP A 156 -21.56 3.36 5.13
N VAL A 157 -20.68 3.28 4.14
CA VAL A 157 -19.64 4.31 3.98
C VAL A 157 -20.24 5.58 3.38
N ASP A 158 -20.01 6.70 4.09
CA ASP A 158 -20.46 8.05 3.69
C ASP A 158 -19.74 8.49 2.41
N THR A 159 -20.50 8.90 1.39
CA THR A 159 -19.96 9.44 0.13
C THR A 159 -19.29 10.81 0.29
N GLY A 160 -19.37 11.43 1.46
CA GLY A 160 -18.56 12.59 1.83
C GLY A 160 -17.08 12.26 2.01
N ASN A 161 -16.71 10.98 2.21
CA ASN A 161 -15.32 10.52 2.20
C ASN A 161 -14.80 10.40 0.76
N ILE A 162 -13.47 10.43 0.61
CA ILE A 162 -12.79 10.11 -0.64
C ILE A 162 -12.25 8.68 -0.52
N ILE A 163 -12.43 7.88 -1.55
CA ILE A 163 -11.89 6.53 -1.60
C ILE A 163 -10.66 6.51 -2.51
N GLN A 164 -9.58 5.93 -2.02
CA GLN A 164 -8.39 5.63 -2.80
C GLN A 164 -8.43 4.15 -3.20
N TYR A 165 -8.59 3.92 -4.50
CA TYR A 165 -8.70 2.58 -5.08
C TYR A 165 -7.30 2.04 -5.38
N TRP A 166 -6.86 1.06 -4.58
CA TRP A 166 -5.53 0.48 -4.73
C TRP A 166 -5.55 -1.00 -5.15
N THR A 167 -6.60 -1.74 -4.79
CA THR A 167 -6.65 -3.19 -5.02
C THR A 167 -7.98 -3.65 -5.60
N ALA A 168 -7.90 -4.61 -6.53
CA ALA A 168 -9.08 -5.30 -7.08
C ALA A 168 -9.69 -6.31 -6.09
N GLN A 169 -8.98 -6.67 -5.01
CA GLN A 169 -9.50 -7.60 -4.01
C GLN A 169 -10.79 -7.09 -3.36
N HIS A 170 -10.92 -5.76 -3.19
CA HIS A 170 -12.05 -5.07 -2.57
C HIS A 170 -12.76 -4.13 -3.56
N GLU A 171 -12.83 -4.51 -4.85
CA GLU A 171 -13.37 -3.63 -5.89
C GLU A 171 -14.91 -3.70 -6.03
N ALA A 172 -15.54 -4.79 -5.58
CA ALA A 172 -16.96 -5.03 -5.80
C ALA A 172 -17.89 -3.89 -5.35
N PRO A 173 -17.70 -3.21 -4.21
CA PRO A 173 -18.54 -2.10 -3.77
C PRO A 173 -18.18 -0.75 -4.42
N VAL A 174 -17.03 -0.61 -5.09
CA VAL A 174 -16.56 0.67 -5.65
C VAL A 174 -17.51 1.27 -6.69
N PRO A 175 -18.06 0.51 -7.68
CA PRO A 175 -19.00 1.04 -8.63
C PRO A 175 -20.23 1.69 -7.96
N ALA A 176 -20.85 1.00 -6.99
CA ALA A 176 -22.00 1.51 -6.28
C ALA A 176 -21.68 2.76 -5.44
N PHE A 177 -20.47 2.86 -4.88
CA PHE A 177 -20.00 4.06 -4.18
C PHE A 177 -19.91 5.25 -5.13
N ILE A 178 -19.31 5.08 -6.32
CA ILE A 178 -19.21 6.12 -7.36
C ILE A 178 -20.59 6.55 -7.87
N GLU A 179 -21.50 5.60 -8.11
CA GLU A 179 -22.88 5.88 -8.58
C GLU A 179 -23.70 6.70 -7.57
N ARG A 180 -23.42 6.56 -6.27
CA ARG A 180 -24.02 7.40 -5.21
C ARG A 180 -23.36 8.79 -5.09
N GLY A 181 -22.43 9.14 -5.98
CA GLY A 181 -21.72 10.43 -5.97
C GLY A 181 -20.41 10.45 -5.18
N GLY A 182 -19.95 9.30 -4.69
CA GLY A 182 -18.67 9.17 -3.98
C GLY A 182 -17.47 9.46 -4.88
N LYS A 183 -16.45 10.12 -4.34
CA LYS A 183 -15.24 10.52 -5.05
C LYS A 183 -14.15 9.46 -4.90
N VAL A 184 -13.42 9.17 -5.99
CA VAL A 184 -12.37 8.15 -6.03
C VAL A 184 -11.08 8.70 -6.61
N ILE A 185 -9.96 8.36 -5.98
CA ILE A 185 -8.60 8.49 -6.50
C ILE A 185 -8.15 7.09 -6.95
N PHE A 186 -7.52 6.99 -8.13
CA PHE A 186 -7.02 5.73 -8.65
C PHE A 186 -5.52 5.57 -8.34
N SER A 187 -5.20 4.58 -7.49
CA SER A 187 -3.84 4.25 -7.04
C SER A 187 -3.55 2.75 -7.16
N ASN A 188 -4.05 2.10 -8.23
CA ASN A 188 -4.04 0.65 -8.34
C ASN A 188 -2.63 0.06 -8.33
N MET A 189 -2.36 -0.87 -7.41
CA MET A 189 -1.05 -1.51 -7.21
C MET A 189 -0.53 -2.23 -8.46
N SER A 190 -1.42 -2.63 -9.37
CA SER A 190 -1.01 -3.31 -10.60
C SER A 190 -0.20 -2.43 -11.56
N ALA A 191 -0.23 -1.09 -11.40
CA ALA A 191 0.50 -0.16 -12.27
C ALA A 191 1.08 1.06 -11.55
N LEU A 192 0.45 1.52 -10.46
CA LEU A 192 0.74 2.81 -9.81
C LEU A 192 1.49 2.67 -8.47
N TYR A 193 1.97 1.48 -8.12
CA TYR A 193 2.88 1.28 -6.98
C TYR A 193 4.32 1.36 -7.48
N PHE A 194 5.01 2.42 -7.10
CA PHE A 194 6.36 2.73 -7.58
C PHE A 194 7.48 2.19 -6.70
N ASP A 195 7.18 1.69 -5.52
CA ASP A 195 8.05 0.79 -4.77
C ASP A 195 8.28 -0.54 -5.52
N TYR A 196 7.34 -0.94 -6.39
CA TYR A 196 7.54 -2.07 -7.31
C TYR A 196 8.57 -1.71 -8.39
N PRO A 197 9.52 -2.61 -8.69
CA PRO A 197 10.53 -2.36 -9.70
C PRO A 197 9.93 -2.27 -11.11
N HIS A 198 10.67 -1.67 -12.03
CA HIS A 198 10.26 -1.53 -13.42
C HIS A 198 9.94 -2.87 -14.12
N GLY A 199 10.48 -3.99 -13.60
CA GLY A 199 10.13 -5.33 -14.05
C GLY A 199 8.68 -5.75 -13.76
N ILE A 200 8.03 -5.12 -12.78
CA ILE A 200 6.62 -5.32 -12.42
C ILE A 200 5.76 -4.20 -12.99
N ASN A 201 6.12 -2.95 -12.71
CA ASN A 201 5.41 -1.75 -13.15
C ASN A 201 6.31 -0.92 -14.09
N SER A 202 6.39 -1.34 -15.37
CA SER A 202 7.20 -0.69 -16.39
C SER A 202 6.63 0.68 -16.79
N LEU A 203 7.45 1.53 -17.40
CA LEU A 203 7.03 2.84 -17.90
C LEU A 203 5.85 2.73 -18.89
N ASN A 204 5.91 1.76 -19.81
CA ASN A 204 4.84 1.50 -20.77
C ASN A 204 3.53 1.12 -20.08
N LYS A 205 3.60 0.28 -19.05
CA LYS A 205 2.43 -0.15 -18.27
C LYS A 205 1.78 1.01 -17.51
N VAL A 206 2.59 1.90 -16.93
CA VAL A 206 2.10 3.10 -16.24
C VAL A 206 1.44 4.06 -17.23
N TYR A 207 2.07 4.31 -18.38
CA TYR A 207 1.54 5.21 -19.40
C TYR A 207 0.19 4.75 -19.98
N HIS A 208 -0.01 3.43 -20.12
CA HIS A 208 -1.27 2.86 -20.62
C HIS A 208 -2.26 2.46 -19.52
N TYR A 209 -2.00 2.88 -18.29
CA TYR A 209 -2.93 2.61 -17.20
C TYR A 209 -4.29 3.30 -17.46
N GLN A 210 -5.36 2.55 -17.21
CA GLN A 210 -6.73 3.06 -17.32
C GLN A 210 -7.47 2.86 -15.99
N PRO A 211 -8.29 3.82 -15.55
CA PRO A 211 -9.06 3.72 -14.32
C PRO A 211 -10.28 2.81 -14.53
N VAL A 212 -10.04 1.50 -14.53
CA VAL A 212 -11.05 0.47 -14.74
C VAL A 212 -11.33 -0.27 -13.44
N VAL A 213 -12.63 -0.43 -13.10
CA VAL A 213 -13.10 -1.25 -11.97
C VAL A 213 -14.15 -2.21 -12.51
N MET A 214 -14.00 -3.50 -12.24
CA MET A 214 -14.91 -4.55 -12.72
C MET A 214 -15.21 -4.45 -14.23
N GLY A 215 -14.19 -4.14 -15.03
CA GLY A 215 -14.30 -4.00 -16.49
C GLY A 215 -14.96 -2.71 -17.00
N LYS A 216 -15.38 -1.79 -16.12
CA LYS A 216 -15.95 -0.49 -16.48
C LYS A 216 -14.92 0.62 -16.32
N SER A 217 -14.73 1.44 -17.36
CA SER A 217 -13.87 2.63 -17.31
C SER A 217 -14.57 3.77 -16.55
N TYR A 218 -13.76 4.50 -15.77
CA TYR A 218 -14.18 5.70 -15.04
C TYR A 218 -13.42 6.96 -15.47
N ALA A 219 -12.68 6.91 -16.59
CA ALA A 219 -11.90 8.04 -17.09
C ALA A 219 -12.74 9.33 -17.24
N ASP A 220 -13.98 9.21 -17.73
CA ASP A 220 -14.89 10.34 -17.93
C ASP A 220 -15.82 10.59 -16.73
N SER A 221 -15.61 9.92 -15.61
CA SER A 221 -16.47 10.07 -14.44
C SER A 221 -16.23 11.39 -13.73
N PRO A 222 -17.24 12.23 -13.46
CA PRO A 222 -17.08 13.45 -12.66
C PRO A 222 -16.73 13.14 -11.19
N ASN A 223 -16.77 11.87 -10.80
CA ASN A 223 -16.45 11.39 -9.47
C ASN A 223 -15.01 10.83 -9.37
N MET A 224 -14.28 10.75 -10.48
CA MET A 224 -12.85 10.49 -10.49
C MET A 224 -12.10 11.77 -10.17
N LEU A 225 -11.24 11.76 -9.14
CA LEU A 225 -10.44 12.93 -8.75
C LEU A 225 -9.08 12.96 -9.45
N GLY A 226 -8.58 11.81 -9.88
CA GLY A 226 -7.28 11.68 -10.54
C GLY A 226 -6.55 10.41 -10.17
N TYR A 227 -5.24 10.43 -10.38
CA TYR A 227 -4.33 9.33 -10.11
C TYR A 227 -3.39 9.65 -8.95
N GLU A 228 -2.96 8.61 -8.25
CA GLU A 228 -1.88 8.68 -7.29
C GLU A 228 -0.92 7.51 -7.50
N ALA A 229 0.37 7.78 -7.44
CA ALA A 229 1.41 6.77 -7.47
C ALA A 229 1.95 6.58 -6.05
N ALA A 230 1.71 5.42 -5.44
CA ALA A 230 2.25 5.07 -4.14
C ALA A 230 3.72 4.65 -4.24
N LEU A 231 4.53 5.03 -3.26
CA LEU A 231 5.90 4.57 -3.11
C LEU A 231 6.14 4.26 -1.63
N TRP A 232 5.99 2.99 -1.27
CA TRP A 232 6.25 2.48 0.07
C TRP A 232 7.75 2.34 0.29
N SER A 233 8.21 2.63 1.50
CA SER A 233 9.65 2.81 1.75
C SER A 233 10.35 1.61 2.37
N GLU A 234 9.68 0.48 2.58
CA GLU A 234 10.26 -0.71 3.22
C GLU A 234 11.49 -1.25 2.48
N GLN A 235 11.52 -1.10 1.15
CA GLN A 235 12.60 -1.56 0.28
C GLN A 235 13.43 -0.42 -0.31
N VAL A 236 13.21 0.83 0.16
CA VAL A 236 13.89 2.03 -0.35
C VAL A 236 14.88 2.54 0.68
N GLU A 237 16.15 2.17 0.52
CA GLU A 237 17.20 2.45 1.50
C GLU A 237 17.90 3.81 1.28
N THR A 238 17.89 4.32 0.04
CA THR A 238 18.63 5.53 -0.33
C THR A 238 17.81 6.49 -1.19
N PRO A 239 18.10 7.81 -1.15
CA PRO A 239 17.48 8.77 -2.05
C PRO A 239 17.68 8.43 -3.53
N GLU A 240 18.86 7.91 -3.91
CA GLU A 240 19.16 7.52 -5.29
C GLU A 240 18.26 6.38 -5.76
N HIS A 241 17.97 5.39 -4.89
CA HIS A 241 17.03 4.31 -5.21
C HIS A 241 15.60 4.84 -5.34
N LEU A 242 15.18 5.76 -4.45
CA LEU A 242 13.88 6.42 -4.55
C LEU A 242 13.72 7.15 -5.89
N GLU A 243 14.72 7.92 -6.32
CA GLU A 243 14.71 8.68 -7.57
C GLU A 243 14.65 7.75 -8.78
N GLU A 244 15.40 6.64 -8.76
CA GLU A 244 15.38 5.61 -9.80
C GLU A 244 14.00 4.94 -9.94
N LEU A 245 13.33 4.67 -8.82
CA LEU A 245 11.97 4.15 -8.82
C LEU A 245 10.94 5.16 -9.31
N LEU A 246 11.11 6.44 -9.02
CA LEU A 246 10.19 7.50 -9.42
C LEU A 246 10.29 7.83 -10.92
N PHE A 247 11.52 7.99 -11.43
CA PHE A 247 11.72 8.56 -12.77
C PHE A 247 12.18 7.50 -13.78
N PRO A 248 11.53 7.43 -14.97
CA PRO A 248 10.56 8.40 -15.54
C PRO A 248 9.09 8.13 -15.25
N ARG A 249 8.72 7.11 -14.45
CA ARG A 249 7.31 6.70 -14.26
C ARG A 249 6.41 7.84 -13.77
N LEU A 250 6.92 8.73 -12.93
CA LEU A 250 6.18 9.90 -12.46
C LEU A 250 5.80 10.86 -13.60
N TYR A 251 6.64 10.96 -14.66
CA TYR A 251 6.27 11.71 -15.86
C TYR A 251 5.10 11.06 -16.61
N ALA A 252 5.02 9.72 -16.64
CA ALA A 252 3.90 9.03 -17.24
C ALA A 252 2.60 9.28 -16.46
N VAL A 253 2.64 9.25 -15.12
CA VAL A 253 1.47 9.60 -14.31
C VAL A 253 1.04 11.04 -14.56
N SER A 254 1.98 11.98 -14.62
CA SER A 254 1.67 13.38 -14.98
C SER A 254 1.02 13.48 -16.35
N GLU A 255 1.51 12.74 -17.35
CA GLU A 255 0.93 12.74 -18.70
C GLU A 255 -0.53 12.26 -18.70
N ILE A 256 -0.81 11.09 -18.12
CA ILE A 256 -2.16 10.53 -18.09
C ILE A 256 -3.12 11.30 -17.17
N ALA A 257 -2.60 12.05 -16.21
CA ALA A 257 -3.42 12.88 -15.31
C ALA A 257 -3.86 14.20 -15.93
N TRP A 258 -3.07 14.77 -16.85
CA TRP A 258 -3.32 16.08 -17.44
C TRP A 258 -3.75 16.04 -18.91
N ASN A 259 -3.47 14.93 -19.60
CA ASN A 259 -3.79 14.77 -21.01
C ASN A 259 -4.51 13.43 -21.23
N GLU A 260 -5.29 13.34 -22.32
CA GLU A 260 -5.68 12.04 -22.84
C GLU A 260 -4.43 11.31 -23.33
N ALA A 261 -4.40 9.98 -23.16
CA ALA A 261 -3.27 9.17 -23.61
C ALA A 261 -3.02 9.38 -25.11
N GLY A 262 -1.82 9.88 -25.42
CA GLY A 262 -1.38 10.17 -26.77
C GLY A 262 -0.50 9.05 -27.35
N ASP A 263 0.44 9.43 -28.22
CA ASP A 263 1.44 8.51 -28.77
C ASP A 263 2.54 8.24 -27.72
N TYR A 264 2.68 6.96 -27.34
CA TYR A 264 3.72 6.53 -26.40
C TYR A 264 5.13 6.82 -26.90
N ALA A 265 5.40 6.72 -28.20
CA ALA A 265 6.73 6.99 -28.76
C ALA A 265 7.10 8.48 -28.63
N ASP A 266 6.14 9.39 -28.82
CA ASP A 266 6.34 10.83 -28.58
C ASP A 266 6.57 11.09 -27.09
N PHE A 267 5.77 10.49 -26.22
CA PHE A 267 5.97 10.60 -24.76
C PHE A 267 7.36 10.09 -24.35
N GLU A 268 7.76 8.90 -24.81
CA GLU A 268 9.06 8.31 -24.50
C GLU A 268 10.21 9.24 -24.90
N HIS A 269 10.15 9.85 -26.10
CA HIS A 269 11.14 10.83 -26.53
C HIS A 269 11.18 12.09 -25.65
N ARG A 270 10.02 12.59 -25.22
CA ARG A 270 9.96 13.73 -24.29
C ARG A 270 10.48 13.38 -22.90
N ALA A 271 10.18 12.18 -22.42
CA ALA A 271 10.68 11.65 -21.15
C ALA A 271 12.21 11.54 -21.15
N GLU A 272 12.80 11.04 -22.26
CA GLU A 272 14.25 10.94 -22.44
C GLU A 272 14.95 12.32 -22.25
N LYS A 273 14.42 13.35 -22.87
CA LYS A 273 14.94 14.73 -22.71
C LYS A 273 14.79 15.25 -21.27
N LYS A 274 13.68 14.92 -20.59
CA LYS A 274 13.48 15.30 -19.18
C LYS A 274 14.47 14.60 -18.27
N ILE A 275 14.76 13.33 -18.51
CA ILE A 275 15.76 12.54 -17.77
C ILE A 275 17.16 13.13 -17.94
N GLU A 276 17.54 13.53 -19.17
CA GLU A 276 18.82 14.20 -19.39
C GLU A 276 18.98 15.51 -18.59
N ILE A 277 17.89 16.26 -18.44
CA ILE A 277 17.87 17.50 -17.65
C ILE A 277 17.96 17.17 -16.16
N ALA A 278 17.19 16.20 -15.68
CA ALA A 278 17.18 15.78 -14.29
C ALA A 278 18.55 15.21 -13.86
N ALA A 279 19.17 14.39 -14.70
CA ALA A 279 20.52 13.86 -14.46
C ALA A 279 21.57 14.96 -14.33
N LYS A 280 21.50 16.06 -15.14
CA LYS A 280 22.37 17.24 -14.99
C LYS A 280 22.17 17.98 -13.67
N GLN A 281 21.00 17.81 -13.03
CA GLN A 281 20.68 18.35 -11.71
C GLN A 281 21.04 17.39 -10.57
N GLY A 282 21.63 16.24 -10.88
CA GLY A 282 22.06 15.24 -9.90
C GLY A 282 20.98 14.23 -9.50
N VAL A 283 19.85 14.17 -10.21
CA VAL A 283 18.79 13.20 -9.94
C VAL A 283 19.16 11.84 -10.55
N ASN A 284 19.10 10.78 -9.77
CA ASN A 284 19.42 9.41 -10.18
C ASN A 284 18.23 8.74 -10.87
N CYS A 285 17.98 9.06 -12.13
CA CYS A 285 16.88 8.50 -12.88
C CYS A 285 17.21 7.11 -13.44
N MET A 286 16.21 6.23 -13.54
CA MET A 286 16.34 4.97 -14.26
C MET A 286 16.82 5.19 -15.69
N THR A 287 17.81 4.40 -16.12
CA THR A 287 18.32 4.43 -17.50
C THR A 287 17.30 3.87 -18.49
N LYS A 288 17.39 4.26 -19.76
CA LYS A 288 16.41 3.86 -20.79
C LYS A 288 16.23 2.36 -20.91
N ASP A 289 17.30 1.59 -20.79
CA ASP A 289 17.26 0.12 -20.85
C ASP A 289 16.45 -0.51 -19.71
N GLY A 290 16.35 0.20 -18.57
CA GLY A 290 15.58 -0.21 -17.41
C GLY A 290 14.10 0.21 -17.42
N TRP A 291 13.65 1.07 -18.35
CA TRP A 291 12.27 1.59 -18.34
C TRP A 291 11.21 0.53 -18.60
N ASN A 292 11.50 -0.38 -19.54
CA ASN A 292 10.58 -1.44 -19.95
C ASN A 292 11.35 -2.76 -20.09
N PRO A 293 11.85 -3.33 -18.98
CA PRO A 293 12.62 -4.56 -19.04
C PRO A 293 11.75 -5.72 -19.56
N GLU A 294 12.32 -6.56 -20.40
CA GLU A 294 11.67 -7.74 -20.98
C GLU A 294 12.46 -9.02 -20.67
N GLY A 295 11.89 -10.17 -20.99
CA GLY A 295 12.55 -11.47 -20.86
C GLY A 295 13.15 -11.71 -19.47
N GLU A 296 14.40 -12.13 -19.44
CA GLU A 296 15.15 -12.45 -18.22
C GLU A 296 15.27 -11.26 -17.26
N ALA A 297 15.63 -10.07 -17.77
CA ALA A 297 15.81 -8.88 -16.94
C ALA A 297 14.53 -8.50 -16.18
N ARG A 298 13.36 -8.61 -16.82
CA ARG A 298 12.06 -8.39 -16.20
C ARG A 298 11.82 -9.38 -15.06
N VAL A 299 12.03 -10.66 -15.33
CA VAL A 299 11.75 -11.74 -14.36
C VAL A 299 12.69 -11.64 -13.18
N GLN A 300 13.97 -11.42 -13.40
CA GLN A 300 14.97 -11.32 -12.32
C GLN A 300 14.70 -10.09 -11.42
N SER A 301 14.43 -8.92 -11.99
CA SER A 301 14.09 -7.72 -11.23
C SER A 301 12.88 -7.94 -10.31
N ALA A 302 11.83 -8.55 -10.84
CA ALA A 302 10.63 -8.84 -10.07
C ALA A 302 10.85 -9.95 -9.02
N ALA A 303 11.62 -10.99 -9.34
CA ALA A 303 11.94 -12.07 -8.42
C ALA A 303 12.75 -11.58 -7.21
N THR A 304 13.74 -10.73 -7.44
CA THR A 304 14.53 -10.11 -6.38
C THR A 304 13.65 -9.27 -5.45
N PHE A 305 12.75 -8.46 -5.99
CA PHE A 305 11.84 -7.65 -5.19
C PHE A 305 10.93 -8.52 -4.29
N ILE A 306 10.35 -9.60 -4.83
CA ILE A 306 9.52 -10.53 -4.06
C ILE A 306 10.35 -11.23 -2.97
N ALA A 307 11.59 -11.62 -3.27
CA ALA A 307 12.48 -12.19 -2.29
C ALA A 307 12.70 -11.26 -1.10
N HIS A 308 12.93 -9.99 -1.36
CA HIS A 308 13.13 -8.98 -0.32
C HIS A 308 11.87 -8.75 0.52
N MET A 309 10.69 -8.73 -0.11
CA MET A 309 9.42 -8.65 0.62
C MET A 309 9.18 -9.85 1.54
N MET A 310 9.58 -11.06 1.12
CA MET A 310 9.39 -12.28 1.90
C MET A 310 10.42 -12.46 3.01
N ASN A 311 11.65 -12.04 2.78
CA ASN A 311 12.75 -12.25 3.73
C ASN A 311 13.92 -11.29 3.49
N PRO A 312 13.91 -10.11 4.08
CA PRO A 312 14.96 -9.10 3.90
C PRO A 312 16.36 -9.52 4.45
N GLY A 313 16.50 -10.71 5.03
CA GLY A 313 17.74 -11.20 5.62
C GLY A 313 18.22 -12.53 5.04
N GLY A 314 18.89 -12.56 3.92
CA GLY A 314 19.41 -13.83 3.37
C GLY A 314 19.83 -13.75 1.91
N ILE A 315 20.06 -12.55 1.47
CA ILE A 315 20.36 -12.20 0.07
C ILE A 315 21.75 -12.71 -0.34
N GLY A 316 21.87 -13.22 -1.57
CA GLY A 316 23.12 -13.53 -2.22
C GLY A 316 23.75 -14.89 -1.88
N THR A 317 22.98 -15.81 -1.30
CA THR A 317 23.48 -17.17 -1.02
C THR A 317 23.14 -18.11 -2.17
N PRO A 318 24.12 -18.71 -2.87
CA PRO A 318 23.86 -19.70 -3.93
C PRO A 318 23.13 -20.94 -3.40
N HIS A 319 22.18 -21.46 -4.16
CA HIS A 319 21.39 -22.63 -3.83
C HIS A 319 21.60 -23.77 -4.83
N THR A 320 21.47 -25.00 -4.32
CA THR A 320 21.61 -26.24 -5.11
C THR A 320 20.35 -26.50 -5.96
N ASP A 321 20.46 -27.29 -7.02
CA ASP A 321 19.32 -27.71 -7.84
C ASP A 321 18.26 -28.45 -7.01
N ALA A 322 18.68 -29.22 -6.00
CA ALA A 322 17.74 -29.91 -5.10
C ALA A 322 16.92 -28.95 -4.25
N GLU A 323 17.54 -27.87 -3.74
CA GLU A 323 16.84 -26.82 -3.00
C GLU A 323 15.88 -26.05 -3.91
N ARG A 324 16.28 -25.75 -5.14
CA ARG A 324 15.42 -25.11 -6.16
C ARG A 324 14.17 -25.96 -6.43
N GLU A 325 14.33 -27.25 -6.70
CA GLU A 325 13.21 -28.14 -6.92
C GLU A 325 12.29 -28.28 -5.70
N MET A 326 12.86 -28.25 -4.50
CA MET A 326 12.08 -28.30 -3.24
C MET A 326 11.14 -27.10 -3.09
N VAL A 327 11.56 -25.90 -3.48
CA VAL A 327 10.76 -24.66 -3.37
C VAL A 327 9.86 -24.40 -4.57
N ARG A 328 10.01 -25.13 -5.68
CA ARG A 328 9.24 -24.94 -6.91
C ARG A 328 7.73 -24.77 -6.67
N PRO A 329 7.04 -25.60 -5.85
CA PRO A 329 5.61 -25.42 -5.63
C PRO A 329 5.23 -24.09 -4.94
N VAL A 330 6.13 -23.56 -4.12
CA VAL A 330 5.96 -22.25 -3.48
C VAL A 330 6.12 -21.13 -4.50
N ILE A 331 7.19 -21.19 -5.30
CA ILE A 331 7.46 -20.18 -6.34
C ILE A 331 6.35 -20.18 -7.41
N GLU A 332 5.83 -21.35 -7.79
CA GLU A 332 4.69 -21.45 -8.72
C GLU A 332 3.42 -20.77 -8.20
N LYS A 333 3.17 -20.83 -6.89
CA LYS A 333 2.05 -20.09 -6.27
C LYS A 333 2.27 -18.58 -6.31
N PHE A 334 3.48 -18.10 -6.02
CA PHE A 334 3.80 -16.68 -6.14
C PHE A 334 3.76 -16.21 -7.60
N ALA A 335 4.17 -17.06 -8.54
CA ALA A 335 4.11 -16.76 -9.98
C ALA A 335 2.67 -16.43 -10.44
N GLN A 336 1.65 -17.04 -9.84
CA GLN A 336 0.26 -16.78 -10.21
C GLN A 336 -0.21 -15.36 -9.91
N ILE A 337 0.47 -14.63 -9.03
CA ILE A 337 0.07 -13.26 -8.62
C ILE A 337 0.65 -12.20 -9.57
N TRP A 338 1.95 -12.29 -9.93
CA TRP A 338 2.65 -11.24 -10.68
C TRP A 338 3.37 -11.73 -11.95
N PHE A 339 3.37 -13.03 -12.22
CA PHE A 339 4.11 -13.65 -13.32
C PHE A 339 3.23 -14.53 -14.17
N ARG A 340 3.79 -15.00 -15.26
CA ARG A 340 3.17 -16.00 -16.13
C ARG A 340 3.78 -17.37 -15.80
N PRO A 341 3.08 -18.50 -16.02
CA PRO A 341 3.64 -19.83 -15.78
C PRO A 341 4.97 -20.09 -16.49
N GLN A 342 5.17 -19.50 -17.68
CA GLN A 342 6.42 -19.62 -18.43
C GLN A 342 7.61 -18.87 -17.80
N ASP A 343 7.39 -17.97 -16.85
CA ASP A 343 8.44 -17.23 -16.16
C ASP A 343 9.08 -18.05 -15.02
N VAL A 344 8.41 -19.12 -14.54
CA VAL A 344 8.87 -19.94 -13.40
C VAL A 344 10.30 -20.49 -13.58
N PRO A 345 10.70 -21.05 -14.74
CA PRO A 345 12.07 -21.52 -14.92
C PRO A 345 13.12 -20.44 -14.73
N GLU A 346 12.81 -19.20 -15.12
CA GLU A 346 13.70 -18.05 -14.93
C GLU A 346 13.70 -17.58 -13.47
N MET A 347 12.53 -17.53 -12.81
CA MET A 347 12.43 -17.22 -11.37
C MET A 347 13.25 -18.20 -10.52
N MET A 348 13.27 -19.48 -10.89
CA MET A 348 14.03 -20.53 -10.20
C MET A 348 15.54 -20.33 -10.25
N LYS A 349 16.07 -19.49 -11.14
CA LYS A 349 17.50 -19.13 -11.18
C LYS A 349 17.85 -18.05 -10.16
N ASN A 350 16.86 -17.32 -9.61
CA ASN A 350 17.09 -16.27 -8.63
C ASN A 350 17.37 -16.86 -7.25
N ASP A 351 18.62 -16.76 -6.77
CA ASP A 351 19.04 -17.32 -5.48
C ASP A 351 18.33 -16.66 -4.30
N ASP A 352 18.05 -15.36 -4.36
CA ASP A 352 17.34 -14.64 -3.30
C ASP A 352 15.92 -15.15 -3.14
N LEU A 353 15.21 -15.37 -4.25
CA LEU A 353 13.85 -15.90 -4.23
C LEU A 353 13.80 -17.35 -3.73
N VAL A 354 14.77 -18.17 -4.14
CA VAL A 354 14.90 -19.55 -3.65
C VAL A 354 15.16 -19.56 -2.15
N GLY A 355 16.08 -18.72 -1.65
CA GLY A 355 16.36 -18.57 -0.23
C GLY A 355 15.14 -18.10 0.58
N ALA A 356 14.41 -17.11 0.08
CA ALA A 356 13.19 -16.62 0.70
C ALA A 356 12.10 -17.69 0.77
N ALA A 357 11.91 -18.46 -0.31
CA ALA A 357 10.96 -19.57 -0.36
C ALA A 357 11.33 -20.71 0.61
N LEU A 358 12.61 -21.04 0.74
CA LEU A 358 13.10 -22.02 1.73
C LEU A 358 12.78 -21.56 3.17
N ASN A 359 13.00 -20.30 3.47
CA ASN A 359 12.71 -19.75 4.79
C ASN A 359 11.18 -19.71 5.05
N PHE A 360 10.39 -19.35 4.04
CA PHE A 360 8.94 -19.40 4.13
C PHE A 360 8.43 -20.81 4.46
N MET A 361 8.96 -21.84 3.79
CA MET A 361 8.61 -23.24 4.08
C MET A 361 9.01 -23.69 5.49
N LYS A 362 10.10 -23.15 6.06
CA LYS A 362 10.49 -23.45 7.46
C LYS A 362 9.53 -22.80 8.45
N MET A 363 9.05 -21.60 8.19
CA MET A 363 8.09 -20.89 9.05
C MET A 363 6.68 -21.48 8.95
N PHE A 364 6.31 -21.94 7.77
CA PHE A 364 5.00 -22.52 7.47
C PHE A 364 5.19 -23.90 6.83
N PRO A 365 5.58 -24.92 7.60
CA PRO A 365 5.76 -26.27 7.06
C PRO A 365 4.44 -26.75 6.46
N PRO A 366 4.48 -27.42 5.28
CA PRO A 366 3.27 -27.99 4.69
C PRO A 366 2.61 -28.92 5.71
N GLU A 367 1.28 -28.79 5.87
CA GLU A 367 0.52 -29.70 6.74
C GLU A 367 0.80 -31.14 6.29
N ASN A 368 1.37 -31.95 7.18
CA ASN A 368 1.53 -33.37 6.91
C ASN A 368 0.13 -34.00 6.76
N ASP A 369 -0.18 -34.44 5.57
CA ASP A 369 -1.47 -35.06 5.19
C ASP A 369 -1.65 -36.46 5.80
N GLU A 370 -1.06 -36.71 6.99
CA GLU A 370 -1.16 -38.00 7.72
C GLU A 370 -2.46 -38.16 8.50
N THR A 371 -3.39 -37.18 8.47
CA THR A 371 -4.66 -37.29 9.22
C THR A 371 -5.88 -37.68 8.37
N LYS A 372 -5.72 -38.00 7.09
CA LYS A 372 -6.82 -38.50 6.23
C LYS A 372 -6.85 -40.02 6.11
N GLY A 373 -6.37 -40.73 7.13
CA GLY A 373 -6.39 -42.17 7.15
C GLY A 373 -6.64 -42.74 8.55
N LYS A 374 -7.82 -42.50 9.13
CA LYS A 374 -8.43 -43.38 10.13
C LYS A 374 -9.92 -43.09 10.25
#